data_4e33365c8541e2dcf3265dc7b175042d
#
_entry.id   4e33365c8541e2dcf3265dc7b175042d
#
_cell.length_a   1.000
_cell.length_b   1.000
_cell.length_c   1.000
_cell.angle_alpha   90.00
_cell.angle_beta   90.00
_cell.angle_gamma   90.00
#
_symmetry.space_group_name_H-M   'P 1'
#
loop_
_entity.id
_entity.type
_entity.pdbx_description
1 polymer ?
#
loop_
_entity_poly.entity_id
_entity_poly.type
_entity_poly.pdbx_seq_one_letter_code
_entity_poly.pdbx_strand_id
1 'polypeptide(L)'
;NHPLLANNVGHEEAILTQYPSPADTHGHGTKVAGLAVFGDVRACYEAGIFASPITLFSARVLNDHNEFDEEKLIINQMREAIEAFLQPPYNCRVFNISLGSKKPVLDSIRSRQTLWAEELDILARNLKVLLIVSAGNHKEAEANNAPDAETVLQSYPGLLFNPQTGICDPATSAISLTVGGLVQHNIPAQVRGVGANDIVRPIAAVHEPSPMTRIGPGINGAIKPELVHYGGNLVFHGFGSGIRRVRYEDGTAVMSFSHQPTQKLFSFDCGTSFAAPQVARLAALVEHQLRNDIHEKPSPNLIRAVLAGTAEIPKAAVTRLINSNGEHAPIKVCGYGLPSETDSIQSRNCRVTMVYQGSIRIDYFDIFVVPIPGIFRDADGVRKVIVSLAYDPPVRRRRLDYLGVEMDVFMMRGMTSQEVYEIFEKLKPDEDAENVITGSSKMPLKPKANPRNGGYSRKKSTLQRCECVMKRHERSDVNYGNEYHLVVRCERKWAPSEIDTQDFAVTVTLCAEDPDLYNQVALRIRQRIRARRST
;
A
#
# COMPACT_ATOMS: atom_id res chain seq x y z
N ASN A 1 3.77 15.69 -22.94
CA ASN A 1 3.32 16.80 -23.82
C ASN A 1 1.82 17.14 -23.73
N HIS A 2 1.14 16.86 -22.62
CA HIS A 2 -0.27 17.23 -22.45
C HIS A 2 -0.38 18.65 -21.83
N PRO A 3 -1.20 19.59 -22.38
CA PRO A 3 -1.24 20.96 -21.93
C PRO A 3 -1.57 21.13 -20.44
N LEU A 4 -2.46 20.30 -19.88
CA LEU A 4 -2.78 20.35 -18.45
C LEU A 4 -1.67 19.81 -17.53
N LEU A 5 -0.64 19.12 -18.07
CA LEU A 5 0.54 18.68 -17.33
C LEU A 5 1.72 19.66 -17.43
N ALA A 6 1.69 20.58 -18.38
CA ALA A 6 2.86 21.42 -18.73
C ALA A 6 3.48 22.15 -17.53
N ASN A 7 2.65 22.66 -16.62
CA ASN A 7 3.13 23.38 -15.43
C ASN A 7 3.64 22.46 -14.30
N ASN A 8 3.40 21.16 -14.40
CA ASN A 8 3.76 20.19 -13.37
C ASN A 8 4.94 19.29 -13.77
N VAL A 9 5.32 19.25 -15.05
CA VAL A 9 6.46 18.47 -15.53
C VAL A 9 7.75 19.28 -15.31
N GLY A 10 8.60 18.79 -14.40
CA GLY A 10 9.89 19.41 -14.09
C GLY A 10 10.99 18.96 -15.05
N HIS A 11 11.02 17.69 -15.43
CA HIS A 11 11.97 17.13 -16.38
C HIS A 11 11.52 15.79 -16.94
N GLU A 12 11.97 15.48 -18.15
CA GLU A 12 11.72 14.20 -18.84
C GLU A 12 13.04 13.63 -19.33
N GLU A 13 13.28 12.33 -19.11
CA GLU A 13 14.52 11.63 -19.48
C GLU A 13 14.20 10.36 -20.28
N ALA A 14 14.99 10.09 -21.29
CA ALA A 14 14.98 8.83 -22.04
C ALA A 14 16.16 7.96 -21.59
N ILE A 15 15.90 6.83 -20.98
CA ILE A 15 16.94 5.94 -20.42
C ILE A 15 17.59 5.07 -21.51
N LEU A 16 16.87 4.82 -22.59
CA LEU A 16 17.37 4.04 -23.72
C LEU A 16 17.95 4.98 -24.80
N THR A 17 19.24 4.92 -25.01
CA THR A 17 19.97 5.80 -25.94
C THR A 17 19.52 5.62 -27.40
N GLN A 18 19.05 4.40 -27.78
CA GLN A 18 18.47 4.12 -29.09
C GLN A 18 17.13 4.82 -29.31
N TYR A 19 16.45 5.21 -28.22
CA TYR A 19 15.14 5.87 -28.23
C TYR A 19 15.23 7.21 -27.47
N PRO A 20 15.92 8.20 -28.04
CA PRO A 20 16.31 9.43 -27.31
C PRO A 20 15.14 10.37 -26.99
N SER A 21 13.96 10.13 -27.56
CA SER A 21 12.78 10.92 -27.23
C SER A 21 12.14 10.44 -25.93
N PRO A 22 11.96 11.31 -24.93
CA PRO A 22 11.24 10.97 -23.70
C PRO A 22 9.71 10.92 -23.89
N ALA A 23 9.21 11.26 -25.07
CA ALA A 23 7.77 11.36 -25.34
C ALA A 23 7.08 10.00 -25.25
N ASP A 24 5.88 10.00 -24.67
CA ASP A 24 4.99 8.83 -24.64
C ASP A 24 4.31 8.64 -26.00
N THR A 25 4.57 7.51 -26.64
CA THR A 25 4.02 7.15 -27.96
C THR A 25 2.79 6.24 -27.86
N HIS A 26 2.50 5.66 -26.69
CA HIS A 26 1.43 4.68 -26.47
C HIS A 26 0.30 5.17 -25.55
N GLY A 27 0.52 6.27 -24.83
CA GLY A 27 -0.46 6.90 -23.96
C GLY A 27 -0.55 6.30 -22.55
N HIS A 28 0.18 5.24 -22.24
CA HIS A 28 0.17 4.67 -20.89
C HIS A 28 0.87 5.60 -19.88
N GLY A 29 2.06 6.09 -20.23
CA GLY A 29 2.82 7.03 -19.39
C GLY A 29 2.07 8.35 -19.12
N THR A 30 1.42 8.90 -20.14
CA THR A 30 0.61 10.12 -20.02
C THR A 30 -0.59 9.94 -19.09
N LYS A 31 -1.28 8.79 -19.14
CA LYS A 31 -2.36 8.45 -18.21
C LYS A 31 -1.84 8.32 -16.78
N VAL A 32 -0.74 7.61 -16.57
CA VAL A 32 -0.08 7.47 -15.26
C VAL A 32 0.34 8.82 -14.71
N ALA A 33 0.94 9.69 -15.54
CA ALA A 33 1.35 11.05 -15.16
C ALA A 33 0.19 11.90 -14.69
N GLY A 34 -0.94 11.87 -15.39
CA GLY A 34 -2.15 12.59 -14.98
C GLY A 34 -2.62 12.24 -13.57
N LEU A 35 -2.63 10.95 -13.25
CA LEU A 35 -3.04 10.45 -11.93
C LEU A 35 -1.99 10.71 -10.84
N ALA A 36 -0.71 10.66 -11.19
CA ALA A 36 0.38 11.00 -10.27
C ALA A 36 0.36 12.49 -9.86
N VAL A 37 -0.09 13.36 -10.74
CA VAL A 37 -0.16 14.81 -10.49
C VAL A 37 -1.48 15.20 -9.83
N PHE A 38 -2.61 14.78 -10.38
CA PHE A 38 -3.93 15.28 -10.00
C PHE A 38 -4.76 14.29 -9.16
N GLY A 39 -4.38 13.02 -9.10
CA GLY A 39 -5.16 11.97 -8.43
C GLY A 39 -6.44 11.66 -9.21
N ASP A 40 -7.58 12.16 -8.75
CA ASP A 40 -8.86 11.99 -9.45
C ASP A 40 -9.04 13.04 -10.55
N VAL A 41 -8.64 12.70 -11.77
CA VAL A 41 -8.75 13.56 -12.95
C VAL A 41 -10.21 13.84 -13.32
N ARG A 42 -11.12 12.89 -13.05
CA ARG A 42 -12.57 13.08 -13.29
C ARG A 42 -13.13 14.16 -12.36
N ALA A 43 -12.80 14.10 -11.08
CA ALA A 43 -13.21 15.13 -10.12
C ALA A 43 -12.65 16.51 -10.49
N CYS A 44 -11.38 16.57 -10.94
CA CYS A 44 -10.81 17.83 -11.45
C CYS A 44 -11.56 18.37 -12.68
N TYR A 45 -11.93 17.49 -13.59
CA TYR A 45 -12.73 17.87 -14.78
C TYR A 45 -14.13 18.40 -14.40
N GLU A 46 -14.82 17.70 -13.50
CA GLU A 46 -16.17 18.10 -13.03
C GLU A 46 -16.14 19.42 -12.27
N ALA A 47 -15.07 19.66 -11.49
CA ALA A 47 -14.85 20.94 -10.80
C ALA A 47 -14.34 22.07 -11.70
N GLY A 48 -13.86 21.75 -12.90
CA GLY A 48 -13.19 22.70 -13.80
C GLY A 48 -11.84 23.22 -13.28
N ILE A 49 -11.21 22.52 -12.31
CA ILE A 49 -9.99 22.96 -11.64
C ILE A 49 -8.90 21.88 -11.77
N PHE A 50 -7.78 22.25 -12.41
CA PHE A 50 -6.58 21.44 -12.51
C PHE A 50 -5.42 22.14 -11.82
N ALA A 51 -5.35 22.01 -10.49
CA ALA A 51 -4.28 22.56 -9.66
C ALA A 51 -3.65 21.45 -8.81
N SER A 52 -2.34 21.38 -8.80
CA SER A 52 -1.60 20.39 -8.00
C SER A 52 -0.24 20.95 -7.57
N PRO A 53 0.19 20.71 -6.31
CA PRO A 53 1.52 21.08 -5.84
C PRO A 53 2.62 20.09 -6.28
N ILE A 54 2.27 19.03 -7.00
CA ILE A 54 3.21 17.97 -7.37
C ILE A 54 4.05 18.40 -8.58
N THR A 55 5.36 18.24 -8.48
CA THR A 55 6.29 18.28 -9.62
C THR A 55 6.58 16.86 -10.07
N LEU A 56 6.37 16.59 -11.35
CA LEU A 56 6.57 15.29 -11.98
C LEU A 56 7.90 15.24 -12.71
N PHE A 57 8.66 14.18 -12.48
CA PHE A 57 9.80 13.78 -13.29
C PHE A 57 9.47 12.49 -14.01
N SER A 58 9.78 12.40 -15.30
CA SER A 58 9.39 11.26 -16.13
C SER A 58 10.60 10.57 -16.74
N ALA A 59 10.75 9.27 -16.48
CA ALA A 59 11.74 8.41 -17.14
C ALA A 59 11.05 7.50 -18.17
N ARG A 60 11.41 7.62 -19.42
CA ARG A 60 11.03 6.65 -20.44
C ARG A 60 12.01 5.48 -20.44
N VAL A 61 11.53 4.30 -20.06
CA VAL A 61 12.31 3.05 -19.93
C VAL A 61 11.94 1.98 -20.95
N LEU A 62 10.93 2.22 -21.78
CA LEU A 62 10.46 1.29 -22.80
C LEU A 62 10.78 1.80 -24.21
N ASN A 63 11.00 0.87 -25.13
CA ASN A 63 11.21 1.12 -26.55
C ASN A 63 9.92 1.58 -27.27
N ASP A 64 9.99 1.81 -28.58
CA ASP A 64 8.83 2.21 -29.40
C ASP A 64 7.78 1.11 -29.58
N HIS A 65 8.05 -0.11 -29.14
CA HIS A 65 7.09 -1.23 -29.13
C HIS A 65 6.45 -1.44 -27.74
N ASN A 66 6.72 -0.54 -26.79
CA ASN A 66 6.27 -0.63 -25.40
C ASN A 66 6.81 -1.88 -24.68
N GLU A 67 8.06 -2.21 -24.95
CA GLU A 67 8.78 -3.35 -24.39
C GLU A 67 10.12 -2.89 -23.78
N PHE A 68 10.64 -3.67 -22.83
CA PHE A 68 11.99 -3.45 -22.34
C PHE A 68 13.02 -3.78 -23.42
N ASP A 69 14.16 -3.10 -23.37
CA ASP A 69 15.27 -3.36 -24.27
C ASP A 69 15.84 -4.76 -24.00
N GLU A 70 15.99 -5.56 -25.06
CA GLU A 70 16.55 -6.92 -24.96
C GLU A 70 18.05 -6.93 -24.69
N GLU A 71 18.77 -5.88 -25.11
CA GLU A 71 20.22 -5.76 -24.94
C GLU A 71 20.62 -5.28 -23.54
N LYS A 72 19.68 -4.71 -22.78
CA LYS A 72 19.92 -4.17 -21.45
C LYS A 72 19.04 -4.83 -20.42
N LEU A 73 19.63 -5.34 -19.35
CA LEU A 73 18.88 -5.95 -18.26
C LEU A 73 17.89 -4.95 -17.63
N ILE A 74 16.65 -5.37 -17.39
CA ILE A 74 15.59 -4.56 -16.77
C ILE A 74 16.06 -3.90 -15.48
N ILE A 75 16.82 -4.61 -14.66
CA ILE A 75 17.36 -4.11 -13.39
C ILE A 75 18.27 -2.90 -13.59
N ASN A 76 19.09 -2.88 -14.64
CA ASN A 76 19.98 -1.77 -14.95
C ASN A 76 19.18 -0.57 -15.49
N GLN A 77 18.17 -0.81 -16.33
CA GLN A 77 17.28 0.24 -16.81
C GLN A 77 16.53 0.91 -15.65
N MET A 78 16.04 0.12 -14.68
CA MET A 78 15.36 0.66 -13.50
C MET A 78 16.28 1.44 -12.58
N ARG A 79 17.49 0.93 -12.34
CA ARG A 79 18.50 1.63 -11.55
C ARG A 79 18.83 2.99 -12.14
N GLU A 80 19.15 3.04 -13.43
CA GLU A 80 19.47 4.30 -14.12
C GLU A 80 18.30 5.29 -14.08
N ALA A 81 17.07 4.81 -14.29
CA ALA A 81 15.88 5.66 -14.21
C ALA A 81 15.66 6.26 -12.81
N ILE A 82 15.96 5.51 -11.74
CA ILE A 82 15.86 6.02 -10.37
C ILE A 82 17.01 6.99 -10.07
N GLU A 83 18.24 6.62 -10.41
CA GLU A 83 19.43 7.43 -10.14
C GLU A 83 19.42 8.76 -10.90
N ALA A 84 18.86 8.82 -12.12
CA ALA A 84 18.73 10.02 -12.92
C ALA A 84 18.01 11.17 -12.18
N PHE A 85 17.03 10.86 -11.33
CA PHE A 85 16.25 11.87 -10.62
C PHE A 85 16.56 11.97 -9.12
N LEU A 86 17.52 11.19 -8.62
CA LEU A 86 17.88 11.19 -7.21
C LEU A 86 18.72 12.41 -6.81
N GLN A 87 19.59 12.86 -7.71
CA GLN A 87 20.55 13.92 -7.45
C GLN A 87 19.97 15.32 -7.71
N PRO A 88 20.58 16.39 -7.15
CA PRO A 88 20.23 17.74 -7.51
C PRO A 88 20.31 17.97 -9.03
N PRO A 89 19.42 18.79 -9.62
CA PRO A 89 18.41 19.63 -8.93
C PRO A 89 17.12 18.90 -8.56
N TYR A 90 16.92 17.64 -8.94
CA TYR A 90 15.64 16.97 -8.85
C TYR A 90 15.33 16.47 -7.43
N ASN A 91 16.26 15.78 -6.78
CA ASN A 91 16.09 15.23 -5.41
C ASN A 91 14.79 14.41 -5.22
N CYS A 92 14.37 13.68 -6.27
CA CYS A 92 13.16 12.88 -6.23
C CYS A 92 13.30 11.73 -5.24
N ARG A 93 12.26 11.46 -4.44
CA ARG A 93 12.29 10.42 -3.41
C ARG A 93 11.13 9.45 -3.49
N VAL A 94 10.08 9.79 -4.20
CA VAL A 94 8.90 8.95 -4.41
C VAL A 94 8.84 8.58 -5.88
N PHE A 95 8.92 7.29 -6.18
CA PHE A 95 8.93 6.77 -7.55
C PHE A 95 7.74 5.85 -7.76
N ASN A 96 7.02 6.06 -8.85
CA ASN A 96 5.94 5.19 -9.29
C ASN A 96 6.42 4.28 -10.43
N ILE A 97 6.26 2.98 -10.27
CA ILE A 97 6.59 1.95 -11.26
C ILE A 97 5.31 1.22 -11.67
N SER A 98 4.63 1.73 -12.70
CA SER A 98 3.42 1.11 -13.25
C SER A 98 3.75 0.13 -14.38
N LEU A 99 4.78 -0.68 -14.18
CA LEU A 99 5.33 -1.67 -15.09
C LEU A 99 5.51 -2.99 -14.37
N GLY A 100 5.42 -4.10 -15.09
CA GLY A 100 5.63 -5.42 -14.50
C GLY A 100 5.56 -6.56 -15.50
N SER A 101 5.94 -7.75 -15.05
CA SER A 101 5.79 -9.00 -15.81
C SER A 101 4.31 -9.33 -16.01
N LYS A 102 4.00 -9.97 -17.12
CA LYS A 102 2.65 -10.50 -17.37
C LYS A 102 2.38 -11.83 -16.66
N LYS A 103 3.44 -12.53 -16.23
CA LYS A 103 3.34 -13.84 -15.57
C LYS A 103 3.33 -13.70 -14.06
N PRO A 104 2.44 -14.41 -13.34
CA PRO A 104 2.43 -14.42 -11.89
C PRO A 104 3.67 -15.12 -11.33
N VAL A 105 4.07 -14.74 -10.11
CA VAL A 105 5.01 -15.53 -9.32
C VAL A 105 4.21 -16.65 -8.66
N LEU A 106 4.22 -17.83 -9.28
CA LEU A 106 3.49 -18.99 -8.78
C LEU A 106 4.11 -19.50 -7.48
N ASP A 107 3.25 -19.94 -6.55
CA ASP A 107 3.65 -20.44 -5.22
C ASP A 107 4.60 -19.49 -4.47
N SER A 108 4.22 -18.23 -4.38
CA SER A 108 5.01 -17.17 -3.74
C SER A 108 5.44 -17.51 -2.30
N ILE A 109 4.70 -18.37 -1.60
CA ILE A 109 5.03 -18.80 -0.22
C ILE A 109 6.31 -19.64 -0.18
N ARG A 110 6.55 -20.47 -1.22
CA ARG A 110 7.69 -21.40 -1.30
C ARG A 110 8.75 -20.97 -2.33
N SER A 111 8.43 -19.98 -3.16
CA SER A 111 9.33 -19.48 -4.20
C SER A 111 10.40 -18.56 -3.61
N ARG A 112 11.53 -18.48 -4.30
CA ARG A 112 12.53 -17.45 -4.06
C ARG A 112 12.12 -16.15 -4.71
N GLN A 113 12.62 -15.03 -4.18
CA GLN A 113 12.41 -13.73 -4.76
C GLN A 113 12.96 -13.64 -6.18
N THR A 114 12.35 -12.81 -7.01
CA THR A 114 12.80 -12.53 -8.37
C THR A 114 13.99 -11.55 -8.36
N LEU A 115 14.74 -11.51 -9.46
CA LEU A 115 15.89 -10.61 -9.58
C LEU A 115 15.47 -9.14 -9.60
N TRP A 116 14.38 -8.82 -10.29
CA TRP A 116 13.90 -7.45 -10.41
C TRP A 116 13.35 -6.92 -9.08
N ALA A 117 12.57 -7.73 -8.37
CA ALA A 117 12.07 -7.35 -7.06
C ALA A 117 13.19 -7.20 -6.00
N GLU A 118 14.21 -8.10 -6.01
CA GLU A 118 15.40 -7.95 -5.15
C GLU A 118 16.14 -6.64 -5.43
N GLU A 119 16.32 -6.28 -6.72
CA GLU A 119 16.97 -5.03 -7.09
C GLU A 119 16.21 -3.81 -6.56
N LEU A 120 14.87 -3.80 -6.68
CA LEU A 120 14.06 -2.71 -6.12
C LEU A 120 14.21 -2.63 -4.60
N ASP A 121 14.28 -3.76 -3.90
CA ASP A 121 14.51 -3.78 -2.45
C ASP A 121 15.88 -3.21 -2.08
N ILE A 122 16.92 -3.56 -2.83
CA ILE A 122 18.28 -3.03 -2.66
C ILE A 122 18.32 -1.52 -2.91
N LEU A 123 17.71 -1.05 -3.99
CA LEU A 123 17.64 0.38 -4.32
C LEU A 123 16.85 1.17 -3.27
N ALA A 124 15.68 0.68 -2.86
CA ALA A 124 14.86 1.32 -1.83
C ALA A 124 15.63 1.50 -0.51
N ARG A 125 16.33 0.43 -0.08
CA ARG A 125 17.14 0.46 1.14
C ARG A 125 18.35 1.39 1.02
N ASN A 126 19.15 1.23 -0.03
CA ASN A 126 20.46 1.91 -0.14
C ASN A 126 20.32 3.40 -0.48
N LEU A 127 19.37 3.73 -1.36
CA LEU A 127 19.14 5.11 -1.81
C LEU A 127 18.13 5.86 -0.91
N LYS A 128 17.51 5.16 0.04
CA LYS A 128 16.48 5.72 0.93
C LYS A 128 15.37 6.42 0.14
N VAL A 129 14.80 5.69 -0.83
CA VAL A 129 13.69 6.12 -1.67
C VAL A 129 12.47 5.25 -1.46
N LEU A 130 11.29 5.81 -1.72
CA LEU A 130 10.02 5.10 -1.70
C LEU A 130 9.66 4.69 -3.12
N LEU A 131 9.60 3.38 -3.35
CA LEU A 131 9.16 2.80 -4.62
C LEU A 131 7.73 2.30 -4.48
N ILE A 132 6.85 2.71 -5.38
CA ILE A 132 5.44 2.31 -5.42
C ILE A 132 5.19 1.56 -6.72
N VAL A 133 4.71 0.32 -6.59
CA VAL A 133 4.62 -0.63 -7.68
C VAL A 133 3.18 -1.08 -7.86
N SER A 134 2.70 -1.16 -9.10
CA SER A 134 1.40 -1.74 -9.38
C SER A 134 1.41 -3.26 -9.18
N ALA A 135 0.35 -3.84 -8.59
CA ALA A 135 0.23 -5.28 -8.34
C ALA A 135 0.21 -6.13 -9.61
N GLY A 136 -0.07 -5.51 -10.75
CA GLY A 136 -0.26 -6.14 -12.06
C GLY A 136 -1.72 -6.47 -12.35
N ASN A 137 -1.97 -6.79 -13.62
CA ASN A 137 -3.31 -7.10 -14.11
C ASN A 137 -3.37 -8.55 -14.60
N HIS A 138 -4.50 -9.20 -14.43
CA HIS A 138 -4.80 -10.49 -15.04
C HIS A 138 -6.00 -10.36 -15.97
N LYS A 139 -6.17 -11.34 -16.85
CA LYS A 139 -7.22 -11.33 -17.88
C LYS A 139 -8.25 -12.46 -17.70
N GLU A 140 -8.34 -13.03 -16.50
CA GLU A 140 -9.23 -14.16 -16.24
C GLU A 140 -10.70 -13.85 -16.58
N ALA A 141 -11.16 -12.63 -16.25
CA ALA A 141 -12.51 -12.20 -16.61
C ALA A 141 -12.71 -11.99 -18.12
N GLU A 142 -11.63 -11.64 -18.85
CA GLU A 142 -11.66 -11.44 -20.30
C GLU A 142 -11.47 -12.76 -21.09
N ALA A 143 -10.64 -13.67 -20.53
CA ALA A 143 -10.23 -14.91 -21.21
C ALA A 143 -11.34 -15.95 -21.27
N ASN A 144 -12.26 -15.93 -20.31
CA ASN A 144 -13.43 -16.77 -20.38
C ASN A 144 -14.35 -16.20 -21.46
N ASN A 145 -14.47 -16.92 -22.58
CA ASN A 145 -15.59 -16.77 -23.52
C ASN A 145 -16.89 -17.14 -22.76
N ALA A 146 -17.19 -16.35 -21.73
CA ALA A 146 -18.30 -16.63 -20.84
C ALA A 146 -19.58 -16.60 -21.66
N PRO A 147 -20.41 -17.65 -21.58
CA PRO A 147 -21.57 -17.79 -22.45
C PRO A 147 -22.63 -16.71 -22.18
N ASP A 148 -22.63 -16.11 -21.01
CA ASP A 148 -23.63 -15.11 -20.60
C ASP A 148 -23.14 -14.22 -19.44
N ALA A 149 -23.87 -13.14 -19.20
CA ALA A 149 -23.57 -12.17 -18.16
C ALA A 149 -23.66 -12.78 -16.76
N GLU A 150 -24.59 -13.69 -16.53
CA GLU A 150 -24.83 -14.27 -15.22
C GLU A 150 -23.63 -15.12 -14.79
N THR A 151 -23.08 -15.93 -15.68
CA THR A 151 -21.87 -16.73 -15.43
C THR A 151 -20.68 -15.83 -15.05
N VAL A 152 -20.47 -14.71 -15.76
CA VAL A 152 -19.38 -13.75 -15.44
C VAL A 152 -19.58 -13.12 -14.08
N LEU A 153 -20.80 -12.63 -13.80
CA LEU A 153 -21.13 -11.97 -12.54
C LEU A 153 -21.07 -12.93 -11.34
N GLN A 154 -21.48 -14.18 -11.52
CA GLN A 154 -21.40 -15.22 -10.49
C GLN A 154 -19.96 -15.67 -10.21
N SER A 155 -19.09 -15.67 -11.22
CA SER A 155 -17.67 -16.03 -11.05
C SER A 155 -16.89 -15.00 -10.21
N TYR A 156 -17.34 -13.75 -10.18
CA TYR A 156 -16.73 -12.69 -9.37
C TYR A 156 -17.25 -12.72 -7.92
N PRO A 157 -16.41 -12.60 -6.87
CA PRO A 157 -14.97 -12.38 -6.88
C PRO A 157 -14.13 -13.68 -6.88
N GLY A 158 -14.76 -14.86 -7.04
CA GLY A 158 -14.08 -16.15 -7.03
C GLY A 158 -12.92 -16.24 -8.03
N LEU A 159 -13.09 -15.61 -9.21
CA LEU A 159 -12.05 -15.55 -10.24
C LEU A 159 -10.72 -14.93 -9.76
N LEU A 160 -10.75 -14.04 -8.75
CA LEU A 160 -9.54 -13.44 -8.18
C LEU A 160 -8.65 -14.44 -7.45
N PHE A 161 -9.18 -15.62 -7.09
CA PHE A 161 -8.48 -16.64 -6.32
C PHE A 161 -7.93 -17.78 -7.19
N ASN A 162 -7.96 -17.61 -8.53
CA ASN A 162 -7.27 -18.52 -9.43
C ASN A 162 -5.74 -18.41 -9.20
N PRO A 163 -4.97 -19.51 -9.22
CA PRO A 163 -3.52 -19.46 -9.06
C PRO A 163 -2.80 -18.54 -10.07
N GLN A 164 -3.40 -18.29 -11.24
CA GLN A 164 -2.85 -17.39 -12.27
C GLN A 164 -3.04 -15.89 -11.95
N THR A 165 -3.82 -15.56 -10.93
CA THR A 165 -4.09 -14.17 -10.53
C THR A 165 -3.15 -13.66 -9.44
N GLY A 166 -2.20 -14.47 -8.99
CA GLY A 166 -1.15 -14.05 -8.05
C GLY A 166 -0.34 -12.86 -8.57
N ILE A 167 0.21 -12.05 -7.65
CA ILE A 167 1.04 -10.88 -8.00
C ILE A 167 2.21 -11.28 -8.90
N CYS A 168 2.65 -10.35 -9.73
CA CYS A 168 3.76 -10.55 -10.68
C CYS A 168 4.99 -9.73 -10.29
N ASP A 169 6.13 -10.06 -10.90
CA ASP A 169 7.37 -9.29 -10.77
C ASP A 169 7.20 -7.87 -11.38
N PRO A 170 7.66 -6.79 -10.71
CA PRO A 170 8.39 -6.73 -9.43
C PRO A 170 7.50 -6.48 -8.19
N ALA A 171 6.18 -6.65 -8.28
CA ALA A 171 5.24 -6.37 -7.19
C ALA A 171 5.44 -7.26 -5.94
N THR A 172 6.26 -8.31 -6.04
CA THR A 172 6.71 -9.14 -4.91
C THR A 172 7.81 -8.52 -4.07
N SER A 173 8.38 -7.36 -4.47
CA SER A 173 9.38 -6.61 -3.69
C SER A 173 8.92 -6.41 -2.24
N ALA A 174 9.78 -6.72 -1.28
CA ALA A 174 9.41 -6.70 0.13
C ALA A 174 9.37 -5.27 0.71
N ILE A 175 10.20 -4.35 0.19
CA ILE A 175 10.33 -2.98 0.70
C ILE A 175 9.44 -2.01 -0.08
N SER A 176 9.27 -2.20 -1.40
CA SER A 176 8.39 -1.35 -2.21
C SER A 176 6.92 -1.49 -1.78
N LEU A 177 6.14 -0.42 -1.90
CA LEU A 177 4.68 -0.46 -1.72
C LEU A 177 4.01 -1.02 -2.97
N THR A 178 3.32 -2.13 -2.84
CA THR A 178 2.53 -2.72 -3.92
C THR A 178 1.08 -2.28 -3.81
N VAL A 179 0.50 -1.82 -4.93
CA VAL A 179 -0.85 -1.26 -4.97
C VAL A 179 -1.76 -2.09 -5.87
N GLY A 180 -2.84 -2.63 -5.30
CA GLY A 180 -3.92 -3.32 -6.00
C GLY A 180 -5.03 -2.36 -6.45
N GLY A 181 -6.01 -2.88 -7.19
CA GLY A 181 -7.09 -2.11 -7.79
C GLY A 181 -8.42 -2.23 -7.06
N LEU A 182 -9.11 -1.09 -6.89
CA LEU A 182 -10.51 -0.99 -6.48
C LEU A 182 -11.35 -0.34 -7.58
N VAL A 183 -12.66 -0.49 -7.47
CA VAL A 183 -13.66 0.17 -8.34
C VAL A 183 -14.11 1.48 -7.72
N GLN A 184 -14.03 2.57 -8.50
CA GLN A 184 -14.56 3.89 -8.13
C GLN A 184 -15.93 4.14 -8.73
N HIS A 185 -16.11 3.78 -10.00
CA HIS A 185 -17.32 4.02 -10.78
C HIS A 185 -17.84 2.73 -11.40
N ASN A 186 -19.15 2.54 -11.43
CA ASN A 186 -19.79 1.36 -12.00
C ASN A 186 -21.01 1.70 -12.89
N ILE A 187 -21.12 2.93 -13.35
CA ILE A 187 -22.18 3.36 -14.28
C ILE A 187 -21.57 3.33 -15.68
N PRO A 188 -21.94 2.36 -16.54
CA PRO A 188 -21.47 2.33 -17.92
C PRO A 188 -21.91 3.61 -18.65
N ALA A 189 -21.06 4.14 -19.51
CA ALA A 189 -21.46 5.21 -20.42
C ALA A 189 -22.63 4.70 -21.28
N GLN A 190 -23.60 5.58 -21.55
CA GLN A 190 -24.66 5.29 -22.51
C GLN A 190 -24.01 5.09 -23.88
N VAL A 191 -23.86 3.83 -24.29
CA VAL A 191 -23.27 3.50 -25.60
C VAL A 191 -24.31 3.85 -26.67
N ARG A 192 -24.01 4.84 -27.51
CA ARG A 192 -24.83 5.13 -28.69
C ARG A 192 -24.87 3.89 -29.59
N GLY A 193 -26.07 3.40 -29.90
CA GLY A 193 -26.25 2.25 -30.77
C GLY A 193 -26.37 0.90 -30.05
N VAL A 194 -26.58 0.89 -28.76
CA VAL A 194 -26.97 -0.32 -28.00
C VAL A 194 -28.44 -0.60 -28.32
N GLY A 195 -28.71 -1.77 -28.89
CA GLY A 195 -30.10 -2.21 -29.15
C GLY A 195 -30.84 -2.55 -27.86
N ALA A 196 -32.17 -2.61 -27.92
CA ALA A 196 -33.00 -2.94 -26.75
C ALA A 196 -32.67 -4.29 -26.09
N ASN A 197 -32.00 -5.18 -26.81
CA ASN A 197 -31.58 -6.51 -26.34
C ASN A 197 -30.10 -6.59 -25.91
N ASP A 198 -29.39 -5.47 -25.94
CA ASP A 198 -27.99 -5.45 -25.55
C ASP A 198 -27.88 -5.32 -24.02
N ILE A 199 -26.98 -6.10 -23.43
CA ILE A 199 -26.75 -6.14 -21.99
C ILE A 199 -25.38 -5.54 -21.73
N VAL A 200 -25.34 -4.49 -20.91
CA VAL A 200 -24.10 -3.89 -20.38
C VAL A 200 -24.15 -3.91 -18.86
N ARG A 201 -23.36 -4.77 -18.24
CA ARG A 201 -23.36 -4.93 -16.78
C ARG A 201 -21.95 -4.81 -16.19
N PRO A 202 -21.71 -3.87 -15.24
CA PRO A 202 -20.47 -3.84 -14.47
C PRO A 202 -20.27 -5.12 -13.67
N ILE A 203 -19.04 -5.62 -13.60
CA ILE A 203 -18.72 -6.87 -12.89
C ILE A 203 -18.69 -6.67 -11.38
N ALA A 204 -18.05 -5.59 -10.92
CA ALA A 204 -17.92 -5.27 -9.50
C ALA A 204 -18.68 -4.00 -9.13
N ALA A 205 -19.11 -3.92 -7.87
CA ALA A 205 -19.72 -2.71 -7.32
C ALA A 205 -18.65 -1.69 -6.92
N VAL A 206 -19.09 -0.45 -6.65
CA VAL A 206 -18.24 0.63 -6.13
C VAL A 206 -17.59 0.18 -4.82
N HIS A 207 -16.29 0.46 -4.68
CA HIS A 207 -15.44 0.06 -3.55
C HIS A 207 -15.22 -1.46 -3.40
N GLU A 208 -15.65 -2.29 -4.34
CA GLU A 208 -15.19 -3.67 -4.43
C GLU A 208 -13.84 -3.74 -5.17
N PRO A 209 -13.08 -4.84 -5.07
CA PRO A 209 -11.86 -5.04 -5.83
C PRO A 209 -12.09 -4.93 -7.33
N SER A 210 -11.14 -4.37 -8.07
CA SER A 210 -11.19 -4.40 -9.53
C SER A 210 -11.11 -5.85 -10.03
N PRO A 211 -11.96 -6.26 -11.00
CA PRO A 211 -11.96 -7.63 -11.51
C PRO A 211 -10.66 -8.09 -12.17
N MET A 212 -9.74 -7.18 -12.43
CA MET A 212 -8.44 -7.45 -13.03
C MET A 212 -7.28 -7.38 -12.03
N THR A 213 -7.53 -7.00 -10.77
CA THR A 213 -6.45 -6.85 -9.80
C THR A 213 -5.79 -8.19 -9.47
N ARG A 214 -4.45 -8.20 -9.41
CA ARG A 214 -3.71 -9.34 -8.88
C ARG A 214 -3.70 -9.33 -7.37
N ILE A 215 -3.58 -10.52 -6.76
CA ILE A 215 -3.70 -10.72 -5.32
C ILE A 215 -2.46 -11.40 -4.72
N GLY A 216 -2.27 -11.22 -3.43
CA GLY A 216 -1.23 -11.88 -2.66
C GLY A 216 -1.48 -13.38 -2.35
N PRO A 217 -0.61 -13.95 -1.55
CA PRO A 217 0.45 -13.32 -0.79
C PRO A 217 1.72 -13.01 -1.61
N GLY A 218 2.61 -12.22 -1.02
CA GLY A 218 3.99 -12.07 -1.49
C GLY A 218 4.91 -13.22 -1.06
N ILE A 219 6.21 -13.07 -1.31
CA ILE A 219 7.23 -14.07 -0.95
C ILE A 219 7.17 -14.36 0.57
N ASN A 220 7.32 -15.64 0.93
CA ASN A 220 7.22 -16.15 2.30
C ASN A 220 5.88 -15.82 3.00
N GLY A 221 4.82 -15.57 2.23
CA GLY A 221 3.54 -15.20 2.79
C GLY A 221 3.43 -13.73 3.22
N ALA A 222 4.33 -12.85 2.82
CA ALA A 222 4.22 -11.42 3.09
C ALA A 222 2.89 -10.86 2.57
N ILE A 223 2.33 -9.89 3.29
CA ILE A 223 1.09 -9.23 2.87
C ILE A 223 1.39 -8.39 1.63
N LYS A 224 0.77 -8.76 0.52
CA LYS A 224 0.79 -8.09 -0.77
C LYS A 224 -0.56 -8.26 -1.46
N PRO A 225 -1.06 -7.24 -2.21
CA PRO A 225 -0.57 -5.85 -2.17
C PRO A 225 -0.67 -5.31 -0.75
N GLU A 226 0.10 -4.29 -0.38
CA GLU A 226 -0.07 -3.65 0.93
C GLU A 226 -1.24 -2.69 0.93
N LEU A 227 -1.46 -1.98 -0.15
CA LEU A 227 -2.51 -0.98 -0.31
C LEU A 227 -3.32 -1.23 -1.57
N VAL A 228 -4.48 -0.63 -1.65
CA VAL A 228 -5.31 -0.55 -2.85
C VAL A 228 -5.70 0.89 -3.15
N HIS A 229 -5.94 1.19 -4.43
CA HIS A 229 -6.54 2.44 -4.87
C HIS A 229 -7.39 2.22 -6.12
N TYR A 230 -8.04 3.23 -6.65
CA TYR A 230 -8.97 3.08 -7.77
C TYR A 230 -8.25 2.76 -9.08
N GLY A 231 -8.54 1.56 -9.62
CA GLY A 231 -7.97 1.03 -10.85
C GLY A 231 -9.00 0.79 -11.97
N GLY A 232 -10.27 1.13 -11.71
CA GLY A 232 -11.35 0.94 -12.68
C GLY A 232 -12.04 -0.42 -12.60
N ASN A 233 -13.07 -0.59 -13.41
CA ASN A 233 -13.93 -1.76 -13.46
C ASN A 233 -14.04 -2.32 -14.88
N LEU A 234 -14.36 -3.59 -15.00
CA LEU A 234 -14.75 -4.23 -16.24
C LEU A 234 -16.27 -4.34 -16.32
N VAL A 235 -16.79 -4.37 -17.55
CA VAL A 235 -18.19 -4.60 -17.84
C VAL A 235 -18.35 -5.80 -18.75
N PHE A 236 -19.43 -6.53 -18.58
CA PHE A 236 -19.89 -7.52 -19.54
C PHE A 236 -20.73 -6.83 -20.63
N HIS A 237 -20.38 -7.10 -21.88
CA HIS A 237 -21.16 -6.70 -23.03
C HIS A 237 -21.76 -7.91 -23.70
N GLY A 238 -23.08 -8.01 -23.76
CA GLY A 238 -23.83 -8.93 -24.56
C GLY A 238 -24.58 -8.17 -25.65
N PHE A 239 -24.37 -8.53 -26.91
CA PHE A 239 -25.05 -7.95 -28.06
C PHE A 239 -26.07 -8.94 -28.62
N GLY A 240 -27.20 -8.46 -29.10
CA GLY A 240 -28.26 -9.28 -29.70
C GLY A 240 -27.80 -10.19 -30.85
N SER A 241 -26.66 -9.88 -31.48
CA SER A 241 -25.99 -10.72 -32.47
C SER A 241 -25.27 -11.96 -31.91
N GLY A 242 -25.33 -12.22 -30.62
CA GLY A 242 -24.62 -13.30 -29.96
C GLY A 242 -23.16 -13.02 -29.61
N ILE A 243 -22.64 -11.83 -29.90
CA ILE A 243 -21.28 -11.42 -29.54
C ILE A 243 -21.29 -11.10 -28.05
N ARG A 244 -20.38 -11.72 -27.29
CA ARG A 244 -20.23 -11.52 -25.85
C ARG A 244 -18.77 -11.28 -25.52
N ARG A 245 -18.48 -10.26 -24.71
CA ARG A 245 -17.12 -9.92 -24.29
C ARG A 245 -17.09 -9.15 -22.98
N VAL A 246 -15.99 -9.27 -22.28
CA VAL A 246 -15.66 -8.45 -21.12
C VAL A 246 -14.65 -7.37 -21.54
N ARG A 247 -14.91 -6.12 -21.20
CA ARG A 247 -14.03 -4.97 -21.49
C ARG A 247 -14.24 -3.85 -20.47
N TYR A 248 -13.46 -2.79 -20.54
CA TYR A 248 -13.77 -1.55 -19.81
C TYR A 248 -14.61 -0.59 -20.64
N GLU A 249 -15.30 0.29 -19.95
CA GLU A 249 -16.12 1.38 -20.50
C GLU A 249 -15.79 2.71 -19.82
N ASP A 250 -15.99 3.82 -20.53
CA ASP A 250 -15.63 5.17 -20.05
C ASP A 250 -16.29 5.53 -18.70
N GLY A 251 -17.52 5.06 -18.45
CA GLY A 251 -18.23 5.29 -17.20
C GLY A 251 -17.78 4.41 -16.02
N THR A 252 -16.98 3.37 -16.28
CA THR A 252 -16.48 2.44 -15.25
C THR A 252 -14.96 2.44 -15.15
N ALA A 253 -14.29 3.01 -16.15
CA ALA A 253 -12.83 3.12 -16.19
C ALA A 253 -12.32 4.35 -15.45
N VAL A 254 -11.01 4.36 -15.18
CA VAL A 254 -10.30 5.51 -14.66
C VAL A 254 -10.09 6.54 -15.77
N MET A 255 -10.52 7.77 -15.55
CA MET A 255 -10.27 8.88 -16.46
C MET A 255 -8.89 9.49 -16.21
N SER A 256 -8.15 9.73 -17.29
CA SER A 256 -6.89 10.47 -17.23
C SER A 256 -6.61 11.17 -18.57
N PHE A 257 -5.39 11.60 -18.81
CA PHE A 257 -5.01 12.39 -19.98
C PHE A 257 -4.65 11.54 -21.19
N SER A 258 -4.95 12.06 -22.38
CA SER A 258 -4.56 11.45 -23.65
C SER A 258 -3.16 11.94 -24.06
N HIS A 259 -2.35 11.05 -24.64
CA HIS A 259 -1.07 11.43 -25.25
C HIS A 259 -1.23 12.17 -26.60
N GLN A 260 -2.45 12.22 -27.13
CA GLN A 260 -2.83 12.95 -28.35
C GLN A 260 -3.85 14.04 -28.01
N PRO A 261 -3.47 15.10 -27.30
CA PRO A 261 -4.40 16.09 -26.75
C PRO A 261 -5.12 16.92 -27.83
N THR A 262 -4.56 17.03 -29.03
CA THR A 262 -5.20 17.69 -30.19
C THR A 262 -6.38 16.91 -30.76
N GLN A 263 -6.42 15.60 -30.56
CA GLN A 263 -7.53 14.74 -30.98
C GLN A 263 -8.52 14.51 -29.85
N LYS A 264 -8.04 14.25 -28.64
CA LYS A 264 -8.83 13.93 -27.47
C LYS A 264 -8.06 14.33 -26.20
N LEU A 265 -8.61 15.23 -25.36
CA LEU A 265 -7.94 15.68 -24.12
C LEU A 265 -7.85 14.58 -23.07
N PHE A 266 -8.90 13.78 -22.92
CA PHE A 266 -8.98 12.75 -21.90
C PHE A 266 -9.04 11.35 -22.50
N SER A 267 -8.56 10.40 -21.76
CA SER A 267 -8.53 8.98 -22.11
C SER A 267 -8.97 8.15 -20.89
N PHE A 268 -9.53 6.98 -21.15
CA PHE A 268 -10.04 6.08 -20.11
C PHE A 268 -9.31 4.75 -20.19
N ASP A 269 -9.06 4.13 -19.05
CA ASP A 269 -8.42 2.82 -19.01
C ASP A 269 -8.67 2.14 -17.66
N CYS A 270 -8.34 0.84 -17.55
CA CYS A 270 -8.43 0.06 -16.33
C CYS A 270 -7.12 -0.67 -16.05
N GLY A 271 -6.72 -0.69 -14.79
CA GLY A 271 -5.53 -1.41 -14.36
C GLY A 271 -4.98 -0.90 -13.02
N THR A 272 -4.23 -1.76 -12.35
CA THR A 272 -3.48 -1.40 -11.15
C THR A 272 -2.40 -0.34 -11.44
N SER A 273 -1.98 -0.21 -12.70
CA SER A 273 -1.10 0.87 -13.18
C SER A 273 -1.70 2.26 -12.98
N PHE A 274 -3.01 2.37 -12.82
CA PHE A 274 -3.74 3.63 -12.55
C PHE A 274 -4.06 3.82 -11.07
N ALA A 275 -4.01 2.76 -10.28
CA ALA A 275 -4.12 2.81 -8.82
C ALA A 275 -2.80 3.27 -8.16
N ALA A 276 -1.66 2.73 -8.61
CA ALA A 276 -0.34 3.03 -8.03
C ALA A 276 0.05 4.51 -8.06
N PRO A 277 -0.12 5.28 -9.16
CA PRO A 277 0.25 6.69 -9.21
C PRO A 277 -0.57 7.57 -8.26
N GLN A 278 -1.80 7.21 -7.93
CA GLN A 278 -2.62 7.93 -6.94
C GLN A 278 -2.04 7.76 -5.52
N VAL A 279 -1.53 6.57 -5.20
CA VAL A 279 -0.79 6.34 -3.94
C VAL A 279 0.56 7.08 -3.96
N ALA A 280 1.24 7.17 -5.11
CA ALA A 280 2.48 7.93 -5.23
C ALA A 280 2.26 9.43 -5.00
N ARG A 281 1.18 9.99 -5.56
CA ARG A 281 0.75 11.36 -5.26
C ARG A 281 0.53 11.56 -3.76
N LEU A 282 -0.23 10.68 -3.13
CA LEU A 282 -0.50 10.76 -1.70
C LEU A 282 0.79 10.66 -0.87
N ALA A 283 1.72 9.78 -1.25
CA ALA A 283 3.02 9.65 -0.59
C ALA A 283 3.84 10.94 -0.65
N ALA A 284 3.85 11.62 -1.80
CA ALA A 284 4.54 12.90 -1.97
C ALA A 284 3.89 14.02 -1.12
N LEU A 285 2.57 14.06 -1.03
CA LEU A 285 1.86 14.99 -0.16
C LEU A 285 2.16 14.73 1.33
N VAL A 286 2.18 13.46 1.74
CA VAL A 286 2.55 13.05 3.10
C VAL A 286 3.99 13.41 3.42
N GLU A 287 4.93 13.20 2.49
CA GLU A 287 6.32 13.62 2.67
C GLU A 287 6.43 15.13 2.90
N HIS A 288 5.75 15.92 2.08
CA HIS A 288 5.73 17.37 2.20
C HIS A 288 5.17 17.83 3.55
N GLN A 289 4.04 17.27 3.99
CA GLN A 289 3.41 17.61 5.26
C GLN A 289 4.31 17.22 6.45
N LEU A 290 4.84 16.00 6.45
CA LEU A 290 5.72 15.54 7.51
C LEU A 290 6.99 16.39 7.65
N ARG A 291 7.56 16.90 6.56
CA ARG A 291 8.73 17.82 6.62
C ARG A 291 8.40 19.07 7.43
N ASN A 292 7.18 19.58 7.28
CA ASN A 292 6.74 20.77 8.00
C ASN A 292 6.48 20.47 9.49
N ASP A 293 5.93 19.28 9.79
CA ASP A 293 5.47 18.94 11.12
C ASP A 293 6.61 18.46 12.05
N ILE A 294 7.53 17.64 11.54
CA ILE A 294 8.58 17.03 12.39
C ILE A 294 9.93 17.74 12.30
N HIS A 295 10.08 18.72 11.41
CA HIS A 295 11.33 19.49 11.17
C HIS A 295 12.55 18.61 10.86
N GLU A 296 12.31 17.37 10.45
CA GLU A 296 13.31 16.40 10.00
C GLU A 296 12.93 15.88 8.61
N LYS A 297 13.89 15.29 7.91
CA LYS A 297 13.62 14.63 6.63
C LYS A 297 12.86 13.33 6.89
N PRO A 298 11.60 13.20 6.43
CA PRO A 298 10.86 11.97 6.62
C PRO A 298 11.56 10.80 5.90
N SER A 299 11.69 9.66 6.59
CA SER A 299 12.19 8.45 5.96
C SER A 299 11.11 7.80 5.09
N PRO A 300 11.48 7.04 4.04
CA PRO A 300 10.51 6.23 3.28
C PRO A 300 9.69 5.30 4.18
N ASN A 301 10.31 4.76 5.24
CA ASN A 301 9.63 3.93 6.22
C ASN A 301 8.54 4.69 6.96
N LEU A 302 8.76 5.97 7.32
CA LEU A 302 7.74 6.78 7.97
C LEU A 302 6.54 7.03 7.04
N ILE A 303 6.80 7.36 5.78
CA ILE A 303 5.73 7.57 4.79
C ILE A 303 4.91 6.27 4.61
N ARG A 304 5.57 5.11 4.49
CA ARG A 304 4.91 3.79 4.41
C ARG A 304 4.04 3.52 5.63
N ALA A 305 4.56 3.77 6.83
CA ALA A 305 3.84 3.55 8.08
C ALA A 305 2.61 4.47 8.21
N VAL A 306 2.71 5.75 7.81
CA VAL A 306 1.59 6.69 7.81
C VAL A 306 0.51 6.24 6.82
N LEU A 307 0.87 5.93 5.58
CA LEU A 307 -0.09 5.46 4.58
C LEU A 307 -0.83 4.20 5.02
N ALA A 308 -0.12 3.21 5.56
CA ALA A 308 -0.75 2.00 6.09
C ALA A 308 -1.60 2.28 7.33
N GLY A 309 -1.15 3.17 8.23
CA GLY A 309 -1.87 3.55 9.44
C GLY A 309 -3.24 4.16 9.19
N THR A 310 -3.43 4.80 8.04
CA THR A 310 -4.70 5.42 7.64
C THR A 310 -5.53 4.55 6.69
N ALA A 311 -4.96 3.45 6.21
CA ALA A 311 -5.63 2.58 5.27
C ALA A 311 -6.75 1.76 5.94
N GLU A 312 -7.89 1.67 5.26
CA GLU A 312 -9.00 0.81 5.67
C GLU A 312 -9.54 0.05 4.44
N ILE A 313 -9.88 -1.22 4.63
CA ILE A 313 -10.53 -1.99 3.57
C ILE A 313 -11.99 -1.54 3.49
N PRO A 314 -12.48 -1.07 2.33
CA PRO A 314 -13.87 -0.64 2.21
C PRO A 314 -14.87 -1.74 2.62
N LYS A 315 -15.94 -1.36 3.32
CA LYS A 315 -16.95 -2.31 3.81
C LYS A 315 -17.54 -3.19 2.70
N ALA A 316 -17.77 -2.64 1.51
CA ALA A 316 -18.25 -3.39 0.35
C ALA A 316 -17.29 -4.53 -0.03
N ALA A 317 -15.98 -4.24 -0.10
CA ALA A 317 -14.95 -5.24 -0.37
C ALA A 317 -14.89 -6.30 0.74
N VAL A 318 -14.91 -5.89 2.02
CA VAL A 318 -14.92 -6.84 3.15
C VAL A 318 -16.08 -7.80 3.04
N THR A 319 -17.30 -7.29 2.89
CA THR A 319 -18.52 -8.11 2.82
C THR A 319 -18.47 -9.06 1.63
N ARG A 320 -18.11 -8.54 0.44
CA ARG A 320 -18.05 -9.33 -0.80
C ARG A 320 -17.05 -10.47 -0.71
N LEU A 321 -15.84 -10.17 -0.21
CA LEU A 321 -14.74 -11.12 -0.15
C LEU A 321 -14.93 -12.18 0.94
N ILE A 322 -15.42 -11.80 2.14
CA ILE A 322 -15.68 -12.75 3.22
C ILE A 322 -16.77 -13.76 2.82
N ASN A 323 -17.86 -13.29 2.23
CA ASN A 323 -18.98 -14.14 1.81
C ASN A 323 -18.58 -15.15 0.72
N SER A 324 -17.60 -14.80 -0.11
CA SER A 324 -17.15 -15.66 -1.20
C SER A 324 -15.98 -16.58 -0.80
N ASN A 325 -14.97 -16.08 -0.07
CA ASN A 325 -13.69 -16.77 0.12
C ASN A 325 -13.18 -16.77 1.56
N GLY A 326 -14.04 -16.44 2.53
CA GLY A 326 -13.74 -16.52 3.96
C GLY A 326 -12.98 -15.32 4.54
N GLU A 327 -12.74 -15.35 5.86
CA GLU A 327 -12.28 -14.22 6.67
C GLU A 327 -10.90 -13.64 6.27
N HIS A 328 -10.05 -14.43 5.62
CA HIS A 328 -8.72 -13.99 5.20
C HIS A 328 -8.67 -13.43 3.77
N ALA A 329 -9.78 -13.49 3.04
CA ALA A 329 -9.85 -13.01 1.67
C ALA A 329 -9.61 -11.49 1.54
N PRO A 330 -10.17 -10.63 2.41
CA PRO A 330 -9.95 -9.20 2.32
C PRO A 330 -8.47 -8.79 2.37
N ILE A 331 -7.68 -9.37 3.27
CA ILE A 331 -6.26 -9.04 3.39
C ILE A 331 -5.41 -9.55 2.22
N LYS A 332 -5.79 -10.69 1.63
CA LYS A 332 -5.11 -11.23 0.44
C LYS A 332 -5.32 -10.37 -0.81
N VAL A 333 -6.51 -9.77 -0.93
CA VAL A 333 -6.90 -8.98 -2.10
C VAL A 333 -6.56 -7.50 -1.93
N CYS A 334 -6.85 -6.94 -0.75
CA CYS A 334 -6.77 -5.50 -0.49
C CYS A 334 -5.62 -5.10 0.44
N GLY A 335 -4.86 -6.05 0.99
CA GLY A 335 -3.84 -5.75 1.98
C GLY A 335 -4.42 -5.00 3.18
N TYR A 336 -3.85 -3.85 3.49
CA TYR A 336 -4.35 -2.98 4.57
C TYR A 336 -5.49 -2.06 4.12
N GLY A 337 -5.75 -1.98 2.82
CA GLY A 337 -6.88 -1.24 2.26
C GLY A 337 -6.51 0.05 1.53
N LEU A 338 -7.50 0.92 1.40
CA LEU A 338 -7.42 2.22 0.76
C LEU A 338 -6.93 3.27 1.77
N PRO A 339 -5.78 3.94 1.53
CA PRO A 339 -5.31 5.01 2.41
C PRO A 339 -6.22 6.23 2.31
N SER A 340 -6.51 6.86 3.45
CA SER A 340 -7.28 8.10 3.50
C SER A 340 -6.36 9.30 3.22
N GLU A 341 -6.64 10.09 2.18
CA GLU A 341 -5.86 11.29 1.87
C GLU A 341 -5.90 12.27 3.05
N THR A 342 -7.07 12.58 3.56
CA THR A 342 -7.22 13.54 4.67
C THR A 342 -6.50 13.08 5.94
N ASP A 343 -6.68 11.81 6.35
CA ASP A 343 -6.09 11.30 7.59
C ASP A 343 -4.57 11.06 7.47
N SER A 344 -4.06 10.93 6.24
CA SER A 344 -2.62 10.79 5.98
C SER A 344 -1.88 12.12 6.08
N ILE A 345 -2.55 13.23 5.79
CA ILE A 345 -1.94 14.56 5.78
C ILE A 345 -2.11 15.26 7.13
N GLN A 346 -3.25 15.06 7.81
CA GLN A 346 -3.54 15.74 9.07
C GLN A 346 -4.31 14.87 10.06
N SER A 347 -4.02 15.06 11.35
CA SER A 347 -4.86 14.51 12.41
C SER A 347 -6.19 15.26 12.47
N ARG A 348 -7.27 14.56 12.82
CA ARG A 348 -8.59 15.14 13.09
C ARG A 348 -8.88 15.17 14.60
N ASN A 349 -9.91 15.90 14.99
CA ASN A 349 -10.31 15.99 16.40
C ASN A 349 -10.56 14.61 17.04
N CYS A 350 -11.12 13.65 16.30
CA CYS A 350 -11.41 12.30 16.76
C CYS A 350 -10.32 11.26 16.44
N ARG A 351 -9.19 11.69 15.82
CA ARG A 351 -8.09 10.82 15.38
C ARG A 351 -6.74 11.49 15.56
N VAL A 352 -5.86 10.86 16.34
CA VAL A 352 -4.52 11.38 16.62
C VAL A 352 -3.49 10.35 16.25
N THR A 353 -2.55 10.72 15.40
CA THR A 353 -1.43 9.87 14.99
C THR A 353 -0.12 10.38 15.61
N MET A 354 0.51 9.54 16.39
CA MET A 354 1.86 9.72 16.90
C MET A 354 2.84 9.00 15.99
N VAL A 355 3.96 9.63 15.66
CA VAL A 355 4.95 9.09 14.72
C VAL A 355 6.32 9.02 15.35
N TYR A 356 7.11 8.02 14.96
CA TYR A 356 8.52 7.89 15.31
C TYR A 356 9.29 7.30 14.13
N GLN A 357 10.48 7.82 13.87
CA GLN A 357 11.46 7.22 12.98
C GLN A 357 12.83 7.19 13.65
N GLY A 358 13.61 6.16 13.38
CA GLY A 358 14.93 5.99 13.96
C GLY A 358 15.52 4.62 13.66
N SER A 359 16.55 4.25 14.42
CA SER A 359 17.22 2.96 14.31
C SER A 359 17.12 2.23 15.64
N ILE A 360 16.98 0.91 15.56
CA ILE A 360 17.04 -0.02 16.69
C ILE A 360 18.23 -0.95 16.52
N ARG A 361 18.89 -1.29 17.62
CA ARG A 361 19.94 -2.31 17.61
C ARG A 361 19.31 -3.68 17.33
N ILE A 362 19.94 -4.45 16.44
CA ILE A 362 19.46 -5.79 16.11
C ILE A 362 19.62 -6.70 17.33
N ASP A 363 18.65 -7.59 17.55
CA ASP A 363 18.47 -8.46 18.72
C ASP A 363 18.08 -7.72 20.01
N TYR A 364 17.54 -6.49 19.87
CA TYR A 364 17.01 -5.68 20.96
C TYR A 364 15.54 -5.33 20.75
N PHE A 365 14.97 -4.73 21.76
CA PHE A 365 13.62 -4.14 21.69
C PHE A 365 13.61 -2.73 22.28
N ASP A 366 12.74 -1.88 21.73
CA ASP A 366 12.46 -0.54 22.25
C ASP A 366 11.06 -0.48 22.81
N ILE A 367 10.86 0.26 23.91
CA ILE A 367 9.58 0.52 24.53
C ILE A 367 9.23 1.98 24.36
N PHE A 368 8.06 2.25 23.79
CA PHE A 368 7.51 3.60 23.64
C PHE A 368 6.30 3.75 24.52
N VAL A 369 6.30 4.79 25.37
CA VAL A 369 5.14 5.13 26.18
C VAL A 369 4.13 5.89 25.32
N VAL A 370 2.93 5.34 25.22
CA VAL A 370 1.81 5.90 24.49
C VAL A 370 0.83 6.51 25.48
N PRO A 371 0.69 7.85 25.53
CA PRO A 371 -0.24 8.50 26.44
C PRO A 371 -1.68 8.22 26.04
N ILE A 372 -2.48 7.77 27.00
CA ILE A 372 -3.91 7.48 26.82
C ILE A 372 -4.71 8.52 27.59
N PRO A 373 -5.34 9.49 26.92
CA PRO A 373 -6.15 10.50 27.60
C PRO A 373 -7.42 9.88 28.19
N GLY A 374 -7.93 10.49 29.28
CA GLY A 374 -9.16 10.04 29.94
C GLY A 374 -10.34 9.98 28.97
N ILE A 375 -10.47 10.98 28.09
CA ILE A 375 -11.51 11.03 27.06
C ILE A 375 -11.49 9.82 26.11
N PHE A 376 -10.30 9.30 25.78
CA PHE A 376 -10.19 8.07 24.99
C PHE A 376 -10.53 6.83 25.83
N ARG A 377 -10.02 6.79 27.07
CA ARG A 377 -10.25 5.65 27.97
C ARG A 377 -11.72 5.47 28.32
N ASP A 378 -12.40 6.59 28.59
CA ASP A 378 -13.74 6.63 29.15
C ASP A 378 -14.83 6.84 28.06
N ALA A 379 -14.44 6.91 26.77
CA ALA A 379 -15.36 7.10 25.65
C ALA A 379 -16.39 5.98 25.55
N ASP A 380 -17.64 6.37 25.30
CA ASP A 380 -18.80 5.43 25.21
C ASP A 380 -18.90 4.69 23.88
N GLY A 381 -18.21 5.15 22.84
CA GLY A 381 -18.28 4.63 21.47
C GLY A 381 -17.22 3.58 21.14
N VAL A 382 -17.05 3.32 19.85
CA VAL A 382 -15.99 2.47 19.33
C VAL A 382 -14.66 3.21 19.41
N ARG A 383 -13.69 2.58 20.04
CA ARG A 383 -12.32 3.07 20.14
C ARG A 383 -11.38 2.15 19.38
N LYS A 384 -10.40 2.72 18.68
CA LYS A 384 -9.38 1.93 17.97
C LYS A 384 -7.98 2.41 18.37
N VAL A 385 -7.08 1.47 18.59
CA VAL A 385 -5.63 1.69 18.61
C VAL A 385 -5.08 1.02 17.37
N ILE A 386 -4.48 1.80 16.47
CA ILE A 386 -3.88 1.30 15.23
C ILE A 386 -2.37 1.47 15.36
N VAL A 387 -1.62 0.43 15.04
CA VAL A 387 -0.15 0.44 15.01
C VAL A 387 0.31 0.09 13.62
N SER A 388 1.22 0.88 13.06
CA SER A 388 1.90 0.55 11.82
C SER A 388 3.41 0.63 12.01
N LEU A 389 4.12 -0.40 11.54
CA LEU A 389 5.57 -0.52 11.54
C LEU A 389 6.05 -0.67 10.10
N ALA A 390 7.06 0.10 9.71
CA ALA A 390 7.77 -0.09 8.45
C ALA A 390 9.28 -0.11 8.69
N TYR A 391 9.98 -0.98 7.97
CA TYR A 391 11.43 -1.11 8.03
C TYR A 391 11.99 -1.61 6.70
N ASP A 392 13.28 -1.44 6.49
CA ASP A 392 13.98 -1.75 5.25
C ASP A 392 15.19 -2.66 5.53
N PRO A 393 14.96 -3.98 5.73
CA PRO A 393 16.02 -4.92 6.11
C PRO A 393 16.97 -5.24 4.94
N PRO A 394 18.19 -5.75 5.19
CA PRO A 394 18.98 -6.36 4.15
C PRO A 394 18.26 -7.58 3.59
N VAL A 395 18.34 -7.76 2.27
CA VAL A 395 17.65 -8.83 1.54
C VAL A 395 18.63 -9.72 0.78
N ARG A 396 18.27 -10.98 0.54
CA ARG A 396 19.08 -11.91 -0.27
C ARG A 396 18.22 -12.98 -0.93
N ARG A 397 18.05 -12.89 -2.25
CA ARG A 397 17.22 -13.77 -3.10
C ARG A 397 17.59 -15.26 -3.00
N ARG A 398 18.86 -15.56 -2.80
CA ARG A 398 19.34 -16.96 -2.73
C ARG A 398 18.97 -17.67 -1.43
N ARG A 399 18.45 -16.95 -0.43
CA ARG A 399 18.00 -17.54 0.84
C ARG A 399 16.49 -17.78 0.83
N LEU A 400 16.04 -18.80 1.53
CA LEU A 400 14.62 -19.04 1.80
C LEU A 400 14.06 -17.96 2.73
N ASP A 401 14.79 -17.67 3.82
CA ASP A 401 14.53 -16.46 4.63
C ASP A 401 15.07 -15.26 3.87
N TYR A 402 14.21 -14.64 3.08
CA TYR A 402 14.59 -13.52 2.21
C TYR A 402 15.11 -12.31 2.99
N LEU A 403 14.46 -12.00 4.14
CA LEU A 403 14.81 -10.88 4.99
C LEU A 403 15.94 -11.22 5.94
N GLY A 404 16.96 -10.36 6.05
CA GLY A 404 18.08 -10.53 6.98
C GLY A 404 17.75 -10.20 8.42
N VAL A 405 16.69 -9.42 8.63
CA VAL A 405 16.17 -8.98 9.93
C VAL A 405 14.65 -9.06 9.87
N GLU A 406 14.03 -9.47 10.95
CA GLU A 406 12.57 -9.41 11.15
C GLU A 406 12.25 -8.49 12.33
N MET A 407 11.16 -7.75 12.21
CA MET A 407 10.65 -6.90 13.29
C MET A 407 9.19 -7.26 13.60
N ASP A 408 8.80 -7.00 14.86
CA ASP A 408 7.44 -7.22 15.33
C ASP A 408 7.01 -6.15 16.33
N VAL A 409 5.70 -5.97 16.48
CA VAL A 409 5.13 -4.98 17.39
C VAL A 409 4.13 -5.60 18.36
N PHE A 410 4.17 -5.12 19.60
CA PHE A 410 3.26 -5.51 20.68
C PHE A 410 2.75 -4.24 21.38
N MET A 411 1.50 -4.27 21.80
CA MET A 411 0.93 -3.20 22.63
C MET A 411 0.55 -3.79 23.99
N MET A 412 1.18 -3.24 25.04
CA MET A 412 0.97 -3.66 26.43
C MET A 412 0.21 -2.56 27.18
N ARG A 413 -0.63 -2.95 28.13
CA ARG A 413 -1.45 -2.04 28.94
C ARG A 413 -1.54 -2.51 30.40
N GLY A 414 -1.82 -1.60 31.34
CA GLY A 414 -1.99 -1.94 32.75
C GLY A 414 -0.70 -2.43 33.43
N MET A 415 0.43 -1.98 32.94
CA MET A 415 1.77 -2.35 33.41
C MET A 415 2.66 -1.11 33.39
N THR A 416 3.69 -1.11 34.22
CA THR A 416 4.78 -0.13 34.17
C THR A 416 5.78 -0.47 33.07
N SER A 417 6.57 0.51 32.63
CA SER A 417 7.64 0.27 31.64
C SER A 417 8.65 -0.78 32.13
N GLN A 418 8.90 -0.85 33.44
CA GLN A 418 9.82 -1.83 34.03
C GLN A 418 9.25 -3.25 33.96
N GLU A 419 7.98 -3.45 34.26
CA GLU A 419 7.33 -4.77 34.13
C GLU A 419 7.29 -5.24 32.69
N VAL A 420 7.04 -4.33 31.72
CA VAL A 420 7.10 -4.64 30.30
C VAL A 420 8.52 -5.03 29.90
N TYR A 421 9.53 -4.29 30.36
CA TYR A 421 10.94 -4.60 30.11
C TYR A 421 11.30 -6.01 30.58
N GLU A 422 10.95 -6.38 31.83
CA GLU A 422 11.24 -7.69 32.41
C GLU A 422 10.61 -8.87 31.64
N ILE A 423 9.44 -8.64 31.02
CA ILE A 423 8.80 -9.66 30.17
C ILE A 423 9.62 -9.88 28.89
N PHE A 424 9.99 -8.80 28.20
CA PHE A 424 10.67 -8.88 26.92
C PHE A 424 12.15 -9.25 27.04
N GLU A 425 12.81 -8.92 28.16
CA GLU A 425 14.17 -9.33 28.45
C GLU A 425 14.31 -10.85 28.62
N LYS A 426 13.30 -11.52 29.16
CA LYS A 426 13.26 -12.98 29.36
C LYS A 426 13.02 -13.77 28.08
N LEU A 427 12.54 -13.13 27.00
CA LEU A 427 12.31 -13.81 25.72
C LEU A 427 13.65 -14.18 25.07
N LYS A 428 13.76 -15.44 24.68
CA LYS A 428 14.91 -15.92 23.91
C LYS A 428 14.86 -15.36 22.48
N PRO A 429 16.01 -15.27 21.77
CA PRO A 429 16.04 -14.93 20.35
C PRO A 429 15.02 -15.77 19.60
N ASP A 430 14.86 -16.50 18.90
CA ASP A 430 13.91 -17.27 18.08
C ASP A 430 12.56 -17.64 18.74
N GLU A 431 12.26 -17.14 19.96
CA GLU A 431 11.01 -17.42 20.65
C GLU A 431 9.87 -16.56 20.08
N ASP A 432 8.77 -17.19 19.70
CA ASP A 432 7.60 -16.49 19.19
C ASP A 432 6.87 -15.74 20.32
N ALA A 433 7.23 -14.49 20.50
CA ALA A 433 6.64 -13.60 21.51
C ALA A 433 5.11 -13.50 21.40
N GLU A 434 4.53 -13.72 20.21
CA GLU A 434 3.06 -13.76 20.02
C GLU A 434 2.41 -14.87 20.82
N ASN A 435 3.07 -16.02 20.94
CA ASN A 435 2.55 -17.19 21.66
C ASN A 435 2.97 -17.21 23.15
N VAL A 436 4.12 -16.62 23.49
CA VAL A 436 4.66 -16.65 24.86
C VAL A 436 4.00 -15.59 25.74
N ILE A 437 3.85 -14.37 25.21
CA ILE A 437 3.22 -13.29 25.96
C ILE A 437 1.71 -13.48 25.92
N THR A 438 1.13 -13.85 27.05
CA THR A 438 -0.31 -14.10 27.23
C THR A 438 -0.88 -13.18 28.32
N GLY A 439 -2.20 -13.13 28.45
CA GLY A 439 -2.88 -12.38 29.49
C GLY A 439 -3.54 -11.07 29.00
N SER A 440 -4.33 -10.47 29.88
CA SER A 440 -5.17 -9.29 29.58
C SER A 440 -4.35 -8.00 29.35
N SER A 441 -3.10 -7.97 29.79
CA SER A 441 -2.19 -6.85 29.58
C SER A 441 -1.68 -6.74 28.14
N LYS A 442 -1.66 -7.83 27.39
CA LYS A 442 -1.38 -7.82 25.94
C LYS A 442 -2.63 -7.46 25.16
N MET A 443 -2.57 -6.40 24.38
CA MET A 443 -3.70 -6.02 23.52
C MET A 443 -3.81 -6.96 22.31
N PRO A 444 -5.02 -7.43 21.97
CA PRO A 444 -5.25 -8.32 20.82
C PRO A 444 -5.20 -7.55 19.51
N LEU A 445 -4.01 -7.36 18.95
CA LEU A 445 -3.81 -6.69 17.67
C LEU A 445 -4.20 -7.61 16.48
N LYS A 446 -5.01 -7.10 15.56
CA LYS A 446 -5.43 -7.80 14.33
C LYS A 446 -5.02 -7.03 13.08
N PRO A 447 -4.64 -7.70 11.98
CA PRO A 447 -4.46 -9.15 11.86
C PRO A 447 -3.32 -9.68 12.73
N LYS A 448 -3.41 -10.94 13.14
CA LYS A 448 -2.34 -11.63 13.88
C LYS A 448 -1.05 -11.67 13.05
N ALA A 449 0.09 -11.80 13.74
CA ALA A 449 1.40 -11.88 13.09
C ALA A 449 1.48 -13.08 12.12
N ASN A 450 1.09 -14.27 12.59
CA ASN A 450 1.04 -15.51 11.82
C ASN A 450 -0.28 -16.24 12.07
N PRO A 451 -1.35 -15.94 11.33
CA PRO A 451 -2.63 -16.60 11.51
C PRO A 451 -2.56 -18.05 11.00
N ARG A 452 -3.10 -18.98 11.77
CA ARG A 452 -3.25 -20.37 11.32
C ARG A 452 -4.17 -20.40 10.08
N ASN A 453 -3.76 -21.12 9.04
CA ASN A 453 -4.49 -21.25 7.75
C ASN A 453 -4.71 -19.93 7.00
N GLY A 454 -4.08 -18.82 7.39
CA GLY A 454 -4.26 -17.52 6.76
C GLY A 454 -3.62 -17.39 5.37
N GLY A 455 -2.55 -18.14 5.12
CA GLY A 455 -1.77 -18.05 3.89
C GLY A 455 -1.04 -16.71 3.73
N TYR A 456 -0.92 -15.91 4.82
CA TYR A 456 -0.12 -14.69 4.90
C TYR A 456 0.56 -14.60 6.26
N SER A 457 1.61 -13.79 6.34
CA SER A 457 2.32 -13.50 7.57
C SER A 457 2.65 -12.02 7.67
N ARG A 458 2.06 -11.32 8.65
CA ARG A 458 2.42 -9.94 8.95
C ARG A 458 3.88 -9.84 9.40
N LYS A 459 4.36 -10.81 10.16
CA LYS A 459 5.76 -10.88 10.63
C LYS A 459 6.78 -10.98 9.48
N LYS A 460 6.41 -11.58 8.34
CA LYS A 460 7.24 -11.66 7.12
C LYS A 460 7.12 -10.40 6.23
N SER A 461 6.32 -9.42 6.63
CA SER A 461 6.10 -8.20 5.89
C SER A 461 6.94 -7.06 6.47
N THR A 462 7.60 -6.29 5.61
CA THR A 462 8.41 -5.12 6.01
C THR A 462 7.54 -3.88 6.28
N LEU A 463 6.28 -3.94 5.91
CA LEU A 463 5.23 -3.02 6.32
C LEU A 463 4.16 -3.81 7.04
N GLN A 464 3.90 -3.42 8.28
CA GLN A 464 2.92 -4.08 9.14
C GLN A 464 1.91 -3.06 9.61
N ARG A 465 0.62 -3.39 9.55
CA ARG A 465 -0.45 -2.63 10.19
C ARG A 465 -1.31 -3.60 10.99
N CYS A 466 -1.62 -3.23 12.19
CA CYS A 466 -2.54 -3.98 13.05
C CYS A 466 -3.33 -3.04 13.94
N GLU A 467 -4.48 -3.50 14.41
CA GLU A 467 -5.37 -2.69 15.23
C GLU A 467 -6.03 -3.51 16.34
N CYS A 468 -6.36 -2.84 17.42
CA CYS A 468 -7.27 -3.31 18.45
C CYS A 468 -8.52 -2.43 18.44
N VAL A 469 -9.68 -3.05 18.24
CA VAL A 469 -10.99 -2.39 18.29
C VAL A 469 -11.62 -2.71 19.66
N MET A 470 -11.93 -1.68 20.43
CA MET A 470 -12.55 -1.76 21.74
C MET A 470 -13.99 -1.29 21.65
N LYS A 471 -14.93 -2.12 22.13
CA LYS A 471 -16.36 -1.80 22.14
C LYS A 471 -16.83 -1.51 23.59
N ARG A 472 -17.92 -0.75 23.73
CA ARG A 472 -18.51 -0.33 25.01
C ARG A 472 -18.81 -1.49 25.99
N HIS A 473 -19.13 -2.68 25.45
CA HIS A 473 -19.51 -3.84 26.27
C HIS A 473 -18.33 -4.57 26.92
N GLU A 474 -17.10 -4.23 26.59
CA GLU A 474 -15.91 -4.72 27.28
C GLU A 474 -15.60 -3.86 28.52
N ARG A 475 -16.62 -3.60 29.35
CA ARG A 475 -16.41 -3.13 30.72
C ARG A 475 -15.76 -4.27 31.51
N SER A 476 -14.46 -4.41 31.37
CA SER A 476 -13.70 -4.92 32.48
C SER A 476 -13.58 -3.75 33.46
N ASP A 477 -13.91 -3.95 34.72
CA ASP A 477 -13.62 -3.03 35.83
C ASP A 477 -12.10 -2.79 36.00
N VAL A 478 -11.29 -3.30 35.10
CA VAL A 478 -9.84 -3.21 35.09
C VAL A 478 -9.44 -1.88 34.47
N ASN A 479 -8.97 -0.98 35.32
CA ASN A 479 -8.32 0.26 34.88
C ASN A 479 -6.91 -0.04 34.37
N TYR A 480 -6.72 0.02 33.05
CA TYR A 480 -5.42 -0.19 32.40
C TYR A 480 -4.50 1.04 32.43
N GLY A 481 -4.86 2.07 33.23
CA GLY A 481 -4.03 3.27 33.40
C GLY A 481 -4.16 4.29 32.26
N ASN A 482 -3.31 5.30 32.34
CA ASN A 482 -3.25 6.43 31.40
C ASN A 482 -2.12 6.30 30.36
N GLU A 483 -1.43 5.17 30.37
CA GLU A 483 -0.29 4.90 29.49
C GLU A 483 -0.36 3.46 29.01
N TYR A 484 -0.16 3.29 27.68
CA TYR A 484 0.11 2.00 27.10
C TYR A 484 1.56 1.96 26.62
N HIS A 485 2.09 0.77 26.42
CA HIS A 485 3.47 0.58 26.00
C HIS A 485 3.52 -0.13 24.66
N LEU A 486 4.00 0.57 23.64
CA LEU A 486 4.33 -0.04 22.35
C LEU A 486 5.73 -0.63 22.45
N VAL A 487 5.86 -1.92 22.21
CA VAL A 487 7.15 -2.61 22.12
C VAL A 487 7.42 -2.93 20.66
N VAL A 488 8.59 -2.50 20.19
CA VAL A 488 9.12 -2.83 18.86
C VAL A 488 10.31 -3.75 19.07
N ARG A 489 10.23 -4.98 18.59
CA ARG A 489 11.29 -6.00 18.70
C ARG A 489 11.96 -6.18 17.34
N CYS A 490 13.29 -6.30 17.34
CA CYS A 490 14.12 -6.51 16.16
C CYS A 490 14.93 -7.80 16.34
N GLU A 491 14.83 -8.73 15.39
CA GLU A 491 15.48 -10.04 15.44
C GLU A 491 16.37 -10.25 14.22
N ARG A 492 17.62 -10.68 14.47
CA ARG A 492 18.54 -11.11 13.42
C ARG A 492 18.09 -12.43 12.84
N LYS A 493 18.11 -12.53 11.51
CA LYS A 493 17.96 -13.82 10.82
C LYS A 493 19.30 -14.23 10.21
N TRP A 494 19.71 -13.60 9.17
CA TRP A 494 21.00 -13.87 8.53
C TRP A 494 21.80 -12.59 8.24
N ALA A 495 21.31 -11.43 8.67
CA ALA A 495 22.04 -10.19 8.46
C ALA A 495 23.49 -10.32 8.94
N PRO A 496 24.47 -9.84 8.15
CA PRO A 496 25.87 -9.85 8.54
C PRO A 496 26.10 -9.16 9.89
N SER A 497 27.12 -9.59 10.63
CA SER A 497 27.45 -9.04 11.96
C SER A 497 27.82 -7.56 11.92
N GLU A 498 28.32 -7.08 10.77
CA GLU A 498 28.70 -5.70 10.52
C GLU A 498 27.47 -4.76 10.48
N ILE A 499 26.28 -5.33 10.26
CA ILE A 499 25.01 -4.60 10.35
C ILE A 499 24.46 -4.83 11.76
N ASP A 500 24.65 -3.88 12.65
CA ASP A 500 24.27 -3.94 14.06
C ASP A 500 22.97 -3.17 14.37
N THR A 501 22.48 -2.34 13.46
CA THR A 501 21.24 -1.57 13.58
C THR A 501 20.31 -1.73 12.40
N GLN A 502 19.03 -1.55 12.64
CA GLN A 502 17.96 -1.55 11.64
C GLN A 502 17.16 -0.25 11.72
N ASP A 503 17.07 0.47 10.59
CA ASP A 503 16.21 1.65 10.47
C ASP A 503 14.74 1.22 10.41
N PHE A 504 13.90 1.95 11.12
CA PHE A 504 12.45 1.71 11.13
C PHE A 504 11.67 2.99 11.38
N ALA A 505 10.39 2.93 11.11
CA ALA A 505 9.42 3.91 11.56
C ALA A 505 8.16 3.21 12.10
N VAL A 506 7.54 3.83 13.09
CA VAL A 506 6.31 3.33 13.67
C VAL A 506 5.33 4.47 13.88
N THR A 507 4.05 4.18 13.65
CA THR A 507 2.94 5.08 13.98
C THR A 507 1.99 4.41 14.94
N VAL A 508 1.46 5.20 15.88
CA VAL A 508 0.35 4.80 16.77
C VAL A 508 -0.78 5.79 16.58
N THR A 509 -1.92 5.30 16.16
CA THR A 509 -3.12 6.11 15.97
C THR A 509 -4.17 5.74 17.00
N LEU A 510 -4.66 6.73 17.73
CA LEU A 510 -5.83 6.62 18.59
C LEU A 510 -7.04 7.19 17.85
N CYS A 511 -8.13 6.44 17.77
CA CYS A 511 -9.40 6.88 17.20
C CYS A 511 -10.52 6.68 18.21
N ALA A 512 -11.33 7.71 18.43
CA ALA A 512 -12.56 7.65 19.23
C ALA A 512 -13.59 8.60 18.62
N GLU A 513 -14.86 8.41 18.92
CA GLU A 513 -15.91 9.29 18.41
C GLU A 513 -15.93 10.69 19.06
N ASP A 514 -15.07 10.93 20.06
CA ASP A 514 -14.99 12.18 20.79
C ASP A 514 -14.18 13.24 20.04
N PRO A 515 -14.72 14.45 19.83
CA PRO A 515 -14.08 15.49 19.03
C PRO A 515 -12.90 16.21 19.72
N ASP A 516 -12.65 16.00 21.03
CA ASP A 516 -11.56 16.67 21.77
C ASP A 516 -10.30 15.81 21.95
N LEU A 517 -10.28 14.61 21.36
CA LEU A 517 -9.17 13.66 21.51
C LEU A 517 -7.82 14.28 21.11
N TYR A 518 -7.79 15.03 20.00
CA TYR A 518 -6.58 15.64 19.48
C TYR A 518 -5.92 16.60 20.50
N ASN A 519 -6.71 17.51 21.06
CA ASN A 519 -6.20 18.49 22.03
C ASN A 519 -5.61 17.83 23.27
N GLN A 520 -6.26 16.80 23.79
CA GLN A 520 -5.81 16.07 24.99
C GLN A 520 -4.48 15.32 24.76
N VAL A 521 -4.29 14.72 23.58
CA VAL A 521 -3.04 14.03 23.22
C VAL A 521 -1.93 15.03 22.93
N ALA A 522 -2.19 16.09 22.17
CA ALA A 522 -1.22 17.12 21.85
C ALA A 522 -0.62 17.78 23.09
N LEU A 523 -1.42 18.03 24.11
CA LEU A 523 -0.97 18.56 25.40
C LEU A 523 -0.01 17.60 26.13
N ARG A 524 -0.24 16.28 26.05
CA ARG A 524 0.58 15.26 26.74
C ARG A 524 1.88 14.94 26.02
N ILE A 525 1.94 15.02 24.70
CA ILE A 525 3.17 14.78 23.91
C ILE A 525 4.27 15.77 24.26
N ARG A 526 3.95 17.00 24.69
CA ARG A 526 4.92 18.00 25.14
C ARG A 526 5.67 17.61 26.43
N GLN A 527 5.21 16.59 27.16
CA GLN A 527 5.79 16.12 28.42
C GLN A 527 6.62 14.82 28.29
N ARG A 528 7.14 14.47 27.11
CA ARG A 528 7.85 13.21 26.87
C ARG A 528 9.12 13.08 27.72
N ILE A 529 9.17 11.98 28.48
CA ILE A 529 10.42 11.39 29.00
C ILE A 529 10.77 10.21 28.08
N ARG A 530 11.89 10.31 27.38
CA ARG A 530 12.50 9.15 26.70
C ARG A 530 13.00 8.19 27.77
N ALA A 531 12.40 7.02 27.93
CA ALA A 531 13.03 5.90 28.59
C ALA A 531 14.13 5.36 27.67
N ARG A 532 15.33 5.94 27.76
CA ARG A 532 16.54 5.35 27.17
C ARG A 532 17.06 4.32 28.15
N ARG A 533 17.42 3.16 27.61
CA ARG A 533 18.22 2.15 28.27
C ARG A 533 19.45 2.81 28.91
N SER A 534 19.64 2.64 30.19
CA SER A 534 20.97 2.73 30.78
C SER A 534 21.74 1.46 30.38
N THR A 535 22.91 1.65 29.82
CA THR A 535 23.90 0.64 29.42
C THR A 535 24.14 -0.39 30.48
#